data_10a52e549f418f42e7619dce5a571c81
#
_entry.id   10a52e549f418f42e7619dce5a571c81
#
_cell.length_a   1.000
_cell.length_b   1.000
_cell.length_c   1.000
_cell.angle_alpha   90.00
_cell.angle_beta   90.00
_cell.angle_gamma   90.00
#
_symmetry.space_group_name_H-M   'P 1'
#
loop_
_entity.id
_entity.type
_entity.pdbx_description
1 polymer ?
#
loop_
_entity_poly.entity_id
_entity_poly.type
_entity_poly.pdbx_seq_one_letter_code
_entity_poly.pdbx_strand_id
1 'polypeptide(L)'
;MNETLKLLYDRFYTPLPLTEYELEVETCHHQLIERLEKPERKLVLRIIDTQNHIIGERSLDSFLCGFRLAWELAGELNHYQENRHLSSAEEAETDACSML
;
A
#
# COMPACT_ATOMS: atom_id res chain seq x y z
N MET A 1 -11.69 -7.92 7.63
CA MET A 1 -10.44 -7.26 7.74
C MET A 1 -10.11 -6.97 9.18
N ASN A 2 -8.86 -7.04 9.52
CA ASN A 2 -8.45 -6.86 10.86
C ASN A 2 -8.43 -5.40 11.25
N GLU A 3 -9.14 -5.04 12.31
CA GLU A 3 -9.21 -3.67 12.77
C GLU A 3 -7.86 -3.14 13.22
N THR A 4 -7.05 -3.99 13.80
CA THR A 4 -5.73 -3.56 14.28
C THR A 4 -4.84 -3.15 13.11
N LEU A 5 -4.88 -3.92 12.03
CA LEU A 5 -4.07 -3.59 10.86
C LEU A 5 -4.55 -2.30 10.20
N LYS A 6 -5.86 -2.06 10.19
CA LYS A 6 -6.36 -0.83 9.65
C LYS A 6 -5.95 0.35 10.51
N LEU A 7 -5.94 0.19 11.83
CA LEU A 7 -5.47 1.25 12.73
C LEU A 7 -3.99 1.54 12.51
N LEU A 8 -3.19 0.51 12.25
CA LEU A 8 -1.78 0.73 11.93
C LEU A 8 -1.64 1.54 10.65
N TYR A 9 -2.42 1.18 9.64
CA TYR A 9 -2.39 1.92 8.39
C TYR A 9 -2.76 3.39 8.63
N ASP A 10 -3.85 3.63 9.33
CA ASP A 10 -4.30 5.00 9.56
C ASP A 10 -3.30 5.82 10.35
N ARG A 11 -2.55 5.16 11.23
CA ARG A 11 -1.63 5.88 12.08
C ARG A 11 -0.27 6.12 11.43
N PHE A 12 0.20 5.16 10.65
CA PHE A 12 1.57 5.24 10.16
C PHE A 12 1.71 5.55 8.68
N TYR A 13 0.64 5.39 7.90
CA TYR A 13 0.76 5.71 6.49
C TYR A 13 0.58 7.19 6.26
N THR A 14 1.53 7.79 5.58
CA THR A 14 1.44 9.19 5.16
C THR A 14 1.47 9.19 3.63
N PRO A 15 0.43 9.72 2.99
CA PRO A 15 0.39 9.72 1.54
C PRO A 15 1.55 10.50 0.94
N LEU A 16 2.09 9.96 -0.14
CA LEU A 16 3.14 10.66 -0.85
C LEU A 16 2.55 11.93 -1.46
N PRO A 17 3.15 13.09 -1.22
CA PRO A 17 2.61 14.31 -1.81
C PRO A 17 2.91 14.35 -3.30
N LEU A 18 1.87 14.48 -4.12
CA LEU A 18 2.01 14.57 -5.56
C LEU A 18 1.42 15.90 -5.99
N THR A 19 1.98 16.98 -5.48
CA THR A 19 1.40 18.31 -5.57
C THR A 19 1.15 18.74 -7.01
N GLU A 20 2.08 18.44 -7.91
CA GLU A 20 1.92 18.85 -9.29
C GLU A 20 0.74 18.15 -9.95
N TYR A 21 0.58 16.85 -9.70
CA TYR A 21 -0.55 16.12 -10.25
C TYR A 21 -1.86 16.56 -9.62
N GLU A 22 -1.84 16.85 -8.34
CA GLU A 22 -3.04 17.30 -7.65
C GLU A 22 -3.49 18.65 -8.17
N LEU A 23 -2.54 19.55 -8.44
CA LEU A 23 -2.85 20.83 -9.02
C LEU A 23 -3.40 20.70 -10.42
N GLU A 24 -2.87 19.77 -11.20
CA GLU A 24 -3.35 19.56 -12.54
C GLU A 24 -4.79 19.07 -12.53
N VAL A 25 -5.12 18.13 -11.64
CA VAL A 25 -6.48 17.64 -11.51
C VAL A 25 -7.41 18.78 -11.12
N GLU A 26 -6.99 19.60 -10.14
CA GLU A 26 -7.81 20.69 -9.68
C GLU A 26 -8.05 21.72 -10.77
N THR A 27 -7.02 22.05 -11.53
CA THR A 27 -7.14 23.00 -12.62
C THR A 27 -8.07 22.49 -13.71
N CYS A 28 -7.91 21.24 -14.10
CA CYS A 28 -8.77 20.65 -15.14
C CYS A 28 -10.21 20.55 -14.66
N HIS A 29 -10.39 20.18 -13.39
CA HIS A 29 -11.73 20.09 -12.84
C HIS A 29 -12.41 21.47 -12.83
N HIS A 30 -11.69 22.48 -12.42
CA HIS A 30 -12.22 23.83 -12.39
C HIS A 30 -12.64 24.29 -13.79
N GLN A 31 -11.80 24.04 -14.78
CA GLN A 31 -12.13 24.42 -16.14
C GLN A 31 -13.34 23.65 -16.68
N LEU A 32 -13.42 22.39 -16.33
CA LEU A 32 -14.52 21.55 -16.78
C LEU A 32 -15.85 22.00 -16.18
N ILE A 33 -15.83 22.32 -14.89
CA ILE A 33 -17.04 22.76 -14.19
C ILE A 33 -17.61 24.03 -14.83
N GLU A 34 -16.73 24.92 -15.29
CA GLU A 34 -17.21 26.14 -15.92
C GLU A 34 -17.91 25.90 -17.24
N ARG A 35 -17.68 24.77 -17.88
CA ARG A 35 -18.25 24.47 -19.18
C ARG A 35 -19.44 23.54 -19.13
N LEU A 36 -19.76 22.99 -17.95
CA LEU A 36 -20.80 21.99 -17.85
C LEU A 36 -22.03 22.53 -17.18
N GLU A 37 -23.17 21.93 -17.52
CA GLU A 37 -24.42 22.25 -16.86
C GLU A 37 -24.47 21.52 -15.54
N LYS A 38 -25.42 21.90 -14.71
CA LYS A 38 -25.52 21.35 -13.35
C LYS A 38 -25.57 19.83 -13.28
N PRO A 39 -26.38 19.14 -14.08
CA PRO A 39 -26.43 17.67 -14.00
C PRO A 39 -25.08 17.04 -14.33
N GLU A 40 -24.40 17.58 -15.33
CA GLU A 40 -23.09 17.03 -15.72
C GLU A 40 -22.04 17.32 -14.67
N ARG A 41 -22.13 18.47 -14.01
CA ARG A 41 -21.20 18.78 -12.94
C ARG A 41 -21.32 17.78 -11.79
N LYS A 42 -22.55 17.36 -11.49
CA LYS A 42 -22.77 16.36 -10.43
C LYS A 42 -22.13 15.03 -10.81
N LEU A 43 -22.22 14.64 -12.08
CA LEU A 43 -21.61 13.41 -12.53
C LEU A 43 -20.09 13.47 -12.42
N VAL A 44 -19.49 14.60 -12.76
CA VAL A 44 -18.05 14.77 -12.66
C VAL A 44 -17.60 14.65 -11.19
N LEU A 45 -18.34 15.31 -10.30
CA LEU A 45 -18.02 15.21 -8.87
C LEU A 45 -18.12 13.78 -8.39
N ARG A 46 -19.14 13.05 -8.87
CA ARG A 46 -19.32 11.68 -8.47
C ARG A 46 -18.16 10.81 -8.94
N ILE A 47 -17.69 11.05 -10.15
CA ILE A 47 -16.54 10.31 -10.67
C ILE A 47 -15.31 10.58 -9.80
N ILE A 48 -15.06 11.83 -9.47
CA ILE A 48 -13.91 12.21 -8.67
C ILE A 48 -13.98 11.57 -7.28
N ASP A 49 -15.15 11.66 -6.65
CA ASP A 49 -15.33 11.11 -5.31
C ASP A 49 -15.14 9.59 -5.32
N THR A 50 -15.71 8.94 -6.34
CA THR A 50 -15.60 7.49 -6.43
C THR A 50 -14.18 7.07 -6.73
N GLN A 51 -13.47 7.80 -7.58
CA GLN A 51 -12.07 7.50 -7.84
C GLN A 51 -11.22 7.67 -6.58
N ASN A 52 -11.48 8.71 -5.81
CA ASN A 52 -10.77 8.89 -4.55
C ASN A 52 -11.04 7.77 -3.58
N HIS A 53 -12.25 7.25 -3.58
CA HIS A 53 -12.60 6.12 -2.74
C HIS A 53 -11.83 4.87 -3.20
N ILE A 54 -11.77 4.64 -4.50
CA ILE A 54 -11.02 3.51 -5.05
C ILE A 54 -9.55 3.61 -4.67
N ILE A 55 -8.98 4.81 -4.80
CA ILE A 55 -7.57 5.02 -4.46
C ILE A 55 -7.33 4.71 -2.99
N GLY A 56 -8.22 5.17 -2.12
CA GLY A 56 -8.08 4.90 -0.69
C GLY A 56 -8.16 3.42 -0.36
N GLU A 57 -9.11 2.72 -0.98
CA GLU A 57 -9.25 1.29 -0.74
C GLU A 57 -8.05 0.50 -1.27
N ARG A 58 -7.55 0.88 -2.43
CA ARG A 58 -6.38 0.22 -3.00
C ARG A 58 -5.12 0.48 -2.19
N SER A 59 -5.02 1.69 -1.63
CA SER A 59 -3.88 2.03 -0.79
C SER A 59 -3.87 1.18 0.47
N LEU A 60 -5.01 1.04 1.11
CA LEU A 60 -5.14 0.20 2.28
C LEU A 60 -4.84 -1.25 1.94
N ASP A 61 -5.39 -1.73 0.83
CA ASP A 61 -5.16 -3.10 0.40
C ASP A 61 -3.68 -3.35 0.15
N SER A 62 -2.99 -2.41 -0.49
CA SER A 62 -1.56 -2.55 -0.76
C SER A 62 -0.77 -2.63 0.55
N PHE A 63 -1.14 -1.82 1.53
CA PHE A 63 -0.47 -1.85 2.82
C PHE A 63 -0.66 -3.21 3.49
N LEU A 64 -1.88 -3.74 3.45
CA LEU A 64 -2.17 -5.02 4.09
C LEU A 64 -1.46 -6.16 3.37
N CYS A 65 -1.41 -6.11 2.04
CA CYS A 65 -0.71 -7.12 1.27
C CYS A 65 0.79 -7.09 1.55
N GLY A 66 1.36 -5.89 1.64
CA GLY A 66 2.78 -5.76 1.96
C GLY A 66 3.10 -6.25 3.36
N PHE A 67 2.22 -5.92 4.31
CA PHE A 67 2.40 -6.38 5.68
C PHE A 67 2.35 -7.90 5.76
N ARG A 68 1.39 -8.50 5.04
CA ARG A 68 1.26 -9.94 5.02
C ARG A 68 2.48 -10.60 4.39
N LEU A 69 2.96 -10.03 3.29
CA LEU A 69 4.15 -10.55 2.63
C LEU A 69 5.35 -10.50 3.57
N ALA A 70 5.54 -9.38 4.24
CA ALA A 70 6.66 -9.24 5.17
C ALA A 70 6.56 -10.27 6.29
N TRP A 71 5.35 -10.51 6.79
CA TRP A 71 5.15 -11.49 7.85
C TRP A 71 5.47 -12.90 7.38
N GLU A 72 5.05 -13.25 6.16
CA GLU A 72 5.32 -14.57 5.61
C GLU A 72 6.81 -14.75 5.36
N LEU A 73 7.47 -13.72 4.86
CA LEU A 73 8.91 -13.81 4.63
C LEU A 73 9.67 -13.94 5.95
N ALA A 74 9.23 -13.23 6.98
CA ALA A 74 9.84 -13.35 8.29
C ALA A 74 9.67 -14.77 8.83
N GLY A 75 8.49 -15.36 8.60
CA GLY A 75 8.24 -16.72 9.02
C GLY A 75 9.15 -17.71 8.32
N GLU A 76 9.34 -17.53 7.01
CA GLU A 76 10.23 -18.40 6.27
C GLU A 76 11.67 -18.25 6.73
N LEU A 77 12.09 -17.03 7.01
CA LEU A 77 13.44 -16.80 7.48
C LEU A 77 13.65 -17.44 8.84
N ASN A 78 12.68 -17.32 9.73
CA ASN A 78 12.78 -17.96 11.03
C ASN A 78 12.84 -19.46 10.90
N HIS A 79 12.05 -20.02 9.99
CA HIS A 79 12.04 -21.46 9.78
C HIS A 79 13.39 -21.91 9.21
N TYR A 80 13.95 -21.15 8.29
CA TYR A 80 15.25 -21.45 7.74
C TYR A 80 16.31 -21.43 8.84
N GLN A 81 16.28 -20.46 9.72
CA GLN A 81 17.26 -20.36 10.78
C GLN A 81 17.13 -21.52 11.76
N GLU A 82 15.93 -21.97 12.06
CA GLU A 82 15.73 -23.11 12.92
C GLU A 82 16.27 -24.38 12.28
N ASN A 83 16.01 -24.60 11.01
CA ASN A 83 16.53 -25.76 10.32
C ASN A 83 18.04 -25.72 10.26
N ARG A 84 18.61 -24.55 10.00
CA ARG A 84 20.04 -24.43 9.96
C ARG A 84 20.63 -24.72 11.32
N HIS A 85 20.00 -24.27 12.38
CA HIS A 85 20.49 -24.50 13.71
C HIS A 85 20.43 -25.99 14.06
N LEU A 86 19.39 -26.68 13.63
CA LEU A 86 19.26 -28.07 13.93
C LEU A 86 20.31 -28.90 13.22
N SER A 87 20.71 -28.52 12.04
CA SER A 87 21.68 -29.30 11.33
C SER A 87 23.07 -28.72 11.45
N SER A 88 23.26 -27.74 12.32
CA SER A 88 24.51 -27.07 12.37
C SER A 88 25.62 -27.95 12.92
N ALA A 89 25.25 -29.04 13.50
CA ALA A 89 26.30 -29.84 14.05
C ALA A 89 27.23 -30.28 12.97
N GLU A 90 26.75 -30.47 11.78
CA GLU A 90 27.66 -30.92 10.86
C GLU A 90 28.10 -29.92 9.94
N GLU A 91 27.59 -28.94 9.60
CA GLU A 91 28.15 -28.14 8.75
C GLU A 91 28.30 -26.91 9.04
N ALA A 92 29.16 -26.43 9.19
CA ALA A 92 29.25 -25.26 9.59
C ALA A 92 29.28 -24.28 8.62
N GLU A 93 29.62 -24.46 7.61
CA GLU A 93 29.79 -23.47 6.83
C GLU A 93 28.80 -22.69 6.54
N THR A 94 28.30 -22.41 6.25
CA THR A 94 27.34 -21.64 6.29
C THR A 94 27.42 -20.49 5.56
N ASP A 95 27.94 -20.41 4.58
CA ASP A 95 27.82 -19.29 3.92
C ASP A 95 26.50 -19.02 3.48
N ALA A 96 25.58 -19.76 3.57
CA ALA A 96 24.23 -19.41 3.20
C ALA A 96 23.78 -18.12 3.80
N CYS A 97 24.36 -17.74 4.88
CA CYS A 97 23.93 -16.52 5.47
C CYS A 97 24.22 -15.35 4.62
N SER A 98 25.18 -15.44 3.82
CA SER A 98 25.56 -14.29 3.04
C SER A 98 24.55 -13.99 1.95
N MET A 99 23.60 -14.85 1.73
CA MET A 99 22.60 -14.55 0.74
C MET A 99 21.54 -13.64 1.26
N LEU A 100 21.54 -13.39 2.50
CA LEU A 100 20.55 -12.51 3.05
C LEU A 100 21.11 -11.11 3.17
#